data_378490d174412b3e9a29fe4962f19a46
#
_entry.id   378490d174412b3e9a29fe4962f19a46
#
_cell.length_a   1.000
_cell.length_b   1.000
_cell.length_c   1.000
_cell.angle_alpha   90.00
_cell.angle_beta   90.00
_cell.angle_gamma   90.00
#
_symmetry.space_group_name_H-M   'P 1'
#
loop_
_entity.id
_entity.type
_entity.pdbx_description
1 polymer ?
#
loop_
_entity_poly.entity_id
_entity_poly.type
_entity_poly.pdbx_seq_one_letter_code
_entity_poly.pdbx_strand_id
1 'polypeptide(L)'
;MESTFALSALMLAALALLAPRAKRRLELSRAKHASLTGHSKMAKRVAGMLPGYAYDEDQFFGSDGAPIELQRQRRAAFERLVALYNERFPKSAALTAQASAGISDLQFTGSYRVPFQYSPYLRKHLKTGSFLQSSAGVTVEDLDGNVFHDLTGSYGVNLFGYDFYKECIEEGAARVRALGPVLGAYHPVLLDNVRHLQRISGLDEVSFHMSGTEAVMQAVRLARYHTRRKYLVRFCGAYHGWWEDVQPGPGNPLPPRETYTLEEMKAETLHVLRTRKDIACVLVNPLQALHPNAGAPGDSSLVDSGRRASFDRAAYTAWLKALREVCTERGIVLIFDEIFVGFRLAPGGAQEYFGVQADMVTYGKSLGGGLPVGVVCGRHALMKRFREERPADICFARGTFNSHPYVMGAMNVFLERLQRSDVQAMYDGVDERWNARAARFNARLAEAGVPVRVANLSSIWTVLYEQPSRYNWMLQFYLRAHGLALSWVGTGRLIFSLNYGDDDFEAVLDRFVAAAGQMRADGWWWDDPAQSNRSIRRGLLREMLRQRFSGQPSATPTTPSRRAGA
;
A
#
# COMPACT_ATOMS: atom_id res chain seq x y z
N MET A 1 -49.06 -33.27 -26.51
CA MET A 1 -48.19 -34.03 -25.58
C MET A 1 -46.71 -33.98 -26.02
N GLU A 2 -46.38 -34.15 -27.33
CA GLU A 2 -44.98 -34.12 -27.81
C GLU A 2 -44.26 -32.75 -27.58
N SER A 3 -44.95 -31.65 -27.77
CA SER A 3 -44.36 -30.31 -27.59
C SER A 3 -44.01 -29.96 -26.13
N THR A 4 -44.80 -30.46 -25.18
CA THR A 4 -44.52 -30.29 -23.75
C THR A 4 -43.36 -31.16 -23.27
N PHE A 5 -43.23 -32.37 -23.84
CA PHE A 5 -42.11 -33.27 -23.55
C PHE A 5 -40.77 -32.69 -24.09
N ALA A 6 -40.80 -32.16 -25.33
CA ALA A 6 -39.62 -31.52 -25.94
C ALA A 6 -39.19 -30.25 -25.15
N LEU A 7 -40.15 -29.44 -24.69
CA LEU A 7 -39.87 -28.26 -23.87
C LEU A 7 -39.26 -28.61 -22.49
N SER A 8 -39.79 -29.67 -21.87
CA SER A 8 -39.28 -30.17 -20.58
C SER A 8 -37.88 -30.77 -20.72
N ALA A 9 -37.59 -31.49 -21.79
CA ALA A 9 -36.27 -32.03 -22.08
C ALA A 9 -35.23 -30.92 -22.34
N LEU A 10 -35.61 -29.88 -23.09
CA LEU A 10 -34.79 -28.68 -23.31
C LEU A 10 -34.52 -27.92 -22.02
N MET A 11 -35.51 -27.77 -21.17
CA MET A 11 -35.33 -27.13 -19.82
C MET A 11 -34.40 -27.95 -18.91
N LEU A 12 -34.53 -29.26 -18.89
CA LEU A 12 -33.65 -30.15 -18.12
C LEU A 12 -32.21 -30.12 -18.67
N ALA A 13 -32.03 -30.14 -19.97
CA ALA A 13 -30.73 -29.99 -20.60
C ALA A 13 -30.09 -28.61 -20.31
N ALA A 14 -30.88 -27.54 -20.39
CA ALA A 14 -30.43 -26.19 -20.03
C ALA A 14 -30.06 -26.09 -18.54
N LEU A 15 -30.87 -26.67 -17.64
CA LEU A 15 -30.57 -26.75 -16.20
C LEU A 15 -29.30 -27.57 -15.95
N ALA A 16 -29.11 -28.70 -16.59
CA ALA A 16 -27.91 -29.53 -16.47
C ALA A 16 -26.64 -28.79 -16.93
N LEU A 17 -26.71 -27.92 -17.94
CA LEU A 17 -25.62 -27.11 -18.44
C LEU A 17 -25.37 -25.84 -17.58
N LEU A 18 -26.43 -25.25 -17.03
CA LEU A 18 -26.35 -24.00 -16.28
C LEU A 18 -26.03 -24.20 -14.78
N ALA A 19 -26.54 -25.31 -14.19
CA ALA A 19 -26.34 -25.56 -12.76
C ALA A 19 -24.86 -25.65 -12.34
N PRO A 20 -23.95 -26.32 -13.07
CA PRO A 20 -22.53 -26.34 -12.74
C PRO A 20 -21.88 -24.97 -12.87
N ARG A 21 -22.32 -24.14 -13.85
CA ARG A 21 -21.83 -22.78 -14.02
C ARG A 21 -22.32 -21.86 -12.89
N ALA A 22 -23.58 -21.98 -12.50
CA ALA A 22 -24.16 -21.24 -11.38
C ALA A 22 -23.48 -21.62 -10.05
N LYS A 23 -23.31 -22.93 -9.80
CA LYS A 23 -22.57 -23.43 -8.62
C LYS A 23 -21.17 -22.82 -8.57
N ARG A 24 -20.42 -22.90 -9.67
CA ARG A 24 -19.07 -22.33 -9.76
C ARG A 24 -19.05 -20.83 -9.48
N ARG A 25 -20.03 -20.06 -10.00
CA ARG A 25 -20.14 -18.61 -9.72
C ARG A 25 -20.44 -18.33 -8.25
N LEU A 26 -21.30 -19.14 -7.63
CA LEU A 26 -21.65 -19.01 -6.22
C LEU A 26 -20.44 -19.30 -5.32
N GLU A 27 -19.69 -20.38 -5.57
CA GLU A 27 -18.46 -20.71 -4.88
C GLU A 27 -17.45 -19.56 -4.95
N LEU A 28 -17.21 -19.01 -6.14
CA LEU A 28 -16.32 -17.87 -6.33
C LEU A 28 -16.84 -16.62 -5.61
N SER A 29 -18.16 -16.39 -5.60
CA SER A 29 -18.75 -15.25 -4.88
C SER A 29 -18.57 -15.38 -3.38
N ARG A 30 -18.71 -16.56 -2.82
CA ARG A 30 -18.50 -16.83 -1.39
C ARG A 30 -17.05 -16.68 -0.95
N ALA A 31 -16.11 -16.96 -1.85
CA ALA A 31 -14.68 -16.78 -1.61
C ALA A 31 -14.19 -15.31 -1.72
N LYS A 32 -15.06 -14.38 -2.09
CA LYS A 32 -14.74 -12.95 -2.19
C LYS A 32 -15.13 -12.22 -0.90
N HIS A 33 -14.35 -11.21 -0.58
CA HIS A 33 -14.73 -10.28 0.50
C HIS A 33 -16.03 -9.55 0.15
N ALA A 34 -16.92 -9.39 1.15
CA ALA A 34 -18.25 -8.80 0.95
C ALA A 34 -18.24 -7.31 0.58
N SER A 35 -17.14 -6.59 0.86
CA SER A 35 -16.99 -5.18 0.51
C SER A 35 -16.77 -4.96 -0.99
N LEU A 36 -16.93 -3.72 -1.45
CA LEU A 36 -16.65 -3.32 -2.83
C LEU A 36 -15.22 -3.66 -3.28
N THR A 37 -14.26 -3.70 -2.38
CA THR A 37 -12.87 -4.08 -2.67
C THR A 37 -12.73 -5.54 -3.18
N GLY A 38 -13.62 -6.44 -2.73
CA GLY A 38 -13.73 -7.80 -3.27
C GLY A 38 -14.43 -7.87 -4.65
N HIS A 39 -15.08 -6.79 -5.08
CA HIS A 39 -15.91 -6.72 -6.29
C HIS A 39 -15.47 -5.60 -7.23
N SER A 40 -14.25 -5.69 -7.74
CA SER A 40 -13.57 -4.64 -8.51
C SER A 40 -14.39 -4.02 -9.66
N LYS A 41 -15.15 -4.82 -10.41
CA LYS A 41 -16.02 -4.30 -11.49
C LYS A 41 -17.14 -3.42 -10.94
N MET A 42 -17.73 -3.81 -9.79
CA MET A 42 -18.77 -3.03 -9.13
C MET A 42 -18.18 -1.76 -8.52
N ALA A 43 -17.03 -1.87 -7.86
CA ALA A 43 -16.33 -0.72 -7.29
C ALA A 43 -16.04 0.36 -8.35
N LYS A 44 -15.57 -0.06 -9.54
CA LYS A 44 -15.32 0.87 -10.66
C LYS A 44 -16.62 1.51 -11.19
N ARG A 45 -17.70 0.73 -11.32
CA ARG A 45 -19.00 1.28 -11.73
C ARG A 45 -19.54 2.31 -10.72
N VAL A 46 -19.45 1.97 -9.42
CA VAL A 46 -19.86 2.89 -8.35
C VAL A 46 -19.03 4.16 -8.38
N ALA A 47 -17.71 4.04 -8.48
CA ALA A 47 -16.82 5.21 -8.57
C ALA A 47 -17.17 6.13 -9.78
N GLY A 48 -17.47 5.55 -10.95
CA GLY A 48 -17.90 6.32 -12.12
C GLY A 48 -19.31 6.94 -12.03
N MET A 49 -20.08 6.56 -11.00
CA MET A 49 -21.43 7.09 -10.77
C MET A 49 -21.47 8.15 -9.66
N LEU A 50 -20.39 8.28 -8.87
CA LEU A 50 -20.31 9.24 -7.78
C LEU A 50 -20.16 10.66 -8.35
N PRO A 51 -21.06 11.60 -8.00
CA PRO A 51 -20.92 12.98 -8.41
C PRO A 51 -19.79 13.66 -7.63
N GLY A 52 -19.05 14.56 -8.28
CA GLY A 52 -18.17 15.49 -7.58
C GLY A 52 -19.02 16.57 -6.89
N TYR A 53 -18.67 16.89 -5.65
CA TYR A 53 -19.18 18.05 -4.94
C TYR A 53 -18.15 18.54 -3.93
N ALA A 54 -18.29 19.79 -3.52
CA ALA A 54 -17.41 20.42 -2.54
C ALA A 54 -18.23 21.01 -1.41
N TYR A 55 -17.70 20.98 -0.22
CA TYR A 55 -18.25 21.69 0.92
C TYR A 55 -17.88 23.17 0.85
N ASP A 56 -18.87 24.02 1.16
CA ASP A 56 -18.65 25.41 1.54
C ASP A 56 -18.05 25.47 2.95
N GLU A 57 -17.84 26.66 3.44
CA GLU A 57 -17.21 26.89 4.74
C GLU A 57 -18.03 26.31 5.91
N ASP A 58 -19.34 26.54 5.92
CA ASP A 58 -20.22 26.05 6.98
C ASP A 58 -20.31 24.52 6.98
N GLN A 59 -20.42 23.93 5.81
CA GLN A 59 -20.38 22.49 5.65
C GLN A 59 -19.01 21.90 6.04
N PHE A 60 -17.92 22.62 5.76
CA PHE A 60 -16.57 22.15 6.12
C PHE A 60 -16.42 21.99 7.64
N PHE A 61 -16.92 22.93 8.44
CA PHE A 61 -16.82 22.87 9.91
C PHE A 61 -17.98 22.15 10.60
N GLY A 62 -19.15 22.07 9.95
CA GLY A 62 -20.38 21.54 10.52
C GLY A 62 -20.93 20.25 9.91
N SER A 63 -20.16 19.54 9.05
CA SER A 63 -20.66 18.37 8.30
C SER A 63 -21.12 17.20 9.18
N ASP A 64 -20.69 17.14 10.44
CA ASP A 64 -21.10 16.16 11.43
C ASP A 64 -22.30 16.59 12.28
N GLY A 65 -22.85 17.77 12.04
CA GLY A 65 -24.00 18.31 12.79
C GLY A 65 -23.60 18.92 14.14
N ALA A 66 -22.33 19.21 14.37
CA ALA A 66 -21.83 19.79 15.59
C ALA A 66 -22.53 21.14 15.93
N PRO A 67 -22.72 21.48 17.22
CA PRO A 67 -23.25 22.76 17.65
C PRO A 67 -22.44 23.94 17.10
N ILE A 68 -23.08 25.09 16.91
CA ILE A 68 -22.47 26.27 16.30
C ILE A 68 -21.23 26.76 17.08
N GLU A 69 -21.23 26.63 18.38
CA GLU A 69 -20.07 27.01 19.21
C GLU A 69 -18.84 26.12 18.92
N LEU A 70 -19.08 24.83 18.70
CA LEU A 70 -18.01 23.91 18.34
C LEU A 70 -17.51 24.16 16.91
N GLN A 71 -18.42 24.53 15.99
CA GLN A 71 -18.03 24.93 14.63
C GLN A 71 -17.16 26.20 14.66
N ARG A 72 -17.48 27.18 15.52
CA ARG A 72 -16.65 28.38 15.73
C ARG A 72 -15.27 28.03 16.32
N GLN A 73 -15.23 27.13 17.29
CA GLN A 73 -13.98 26.65 17.86
C GLN A 73 -13.08 25.98 16.80
N ARG A 74 -13.65 25.10 15.96
CA ARG A 74 -12.96 24.46 14.83
C ARG A 74 -12.43 25.50 13.83
N ARG A 75 -13.23 26.51 13.51
CA ARG A 75 -12.84 27.60 12.60
C ARG A 75 -11.62 28.35 13.14
N ALA A 76 -11.67 28.81 14.37
CA ALA A 76 -10.56 29.50 15.02
C ALA A 76 -9.31 28.60 15.09
N ALA A 77 -9.47 27.30 15.38
CA ALA A 77 -8.39 26.33 15.38
C ALA A 77 -7.77 26.13 14.00
N PHE A 78 -8.60 26.05 12.97
CA PHE A 78 -8.14 25.93 11.59
C PHE A 78 -7.37 27.16 11.13
N GLU A 79 -7.84 28.37 11.47
CA GLU A 79 -7.13 29.63 11.20
C GLU A 79 -5.74 29.66 11.86
N ARG A 80 -5.64 29.23 13.13
CA ARG A 80 -4.33 29.08 13.80
C ARG A 80 -3.42 28.08 13.09
N LEU A 81 -3.99 26.95 12.65
CA LEU A 81 -3.22 25.94 11.92
C LEU A 81 -2.73 26.45 10.56
N VAL A 82 -3.59 27.20 9.83
CA VAL A 82 -3.22 27.87 8.58
C VAL A 82 -2.10 28.90 8.79
N ALA A 83 -2.22 29.73 9.84
CA ALA A 83 -1.17 30.71 10.19
C ALA A 83 0.16 30.02 10.47
N LEU A 84 0.15 28.95 11.27
CA LEU A 84 1.33 28.13 11.56
C LEU A 84 1.97 27.56 10.29
N TYR A 85 1.15 27.04 9.36
CA TYR A 85 1.65 26.48 8.10
C TYR A 85 2.25 27.54 7.18
N ASN A 86 1.65 28.72 7.11
CA ASN A 86 2.16 29.82 6.31
C ASN A 86 3.48 30.37 6.86
N GLU A 87 3.65 30.35 8.18
CA GLU A 87 4.90 30.74 8.86
C GLU A 87 6.01 29.70 8.67
N ARG A 88 5.68 28.42 8.87
CA ARG A 88 6.68 27.35 8.92
C ARG A 88 7.08 26.79 7.59
N PHE A 89 6.22 26.83 6.55
CA PHE A 89 6.42 26.11 5.28
C PHE A 89 6.33 26.98 4.02
N PRO A 90 6.74 28.28 4.04
CA PRO A 90 6.50 29.18 2.91
C PRO A 90 7.24 28.76 1.63
N LYS A 91 8.53 28.40 1.72
CA LYS A 91 9.34 28.02 0.55
C LYS A 91 8.86 26.68 -0.04
N SER A 92 8.69 25.67 0.83
CA SER A 92 8.21 24.34 0.42
C SER A 92 6.83 24.41 -0.23
N ALA A 93 5.91 25.22 0.32
CA ALA A 93 4.59 25.43 -0.23
C ALA A 93 4.62 26.15 -1.60
N ALA A 94 5.41 27.23 -1.72
CA ALA A 94 5.55 28.00 -2.96
C ALA A 94 6.11 27.13 -4.11
N LEU A 95 7.18 26.38 -3.83
CA LEU A 95 7.78 25.50 -4.83
C LEU A 95 6.86 24.35 -5.22
N THR A 96 6.12 23.79 -4.26
CA THR A 96 5.11 22.75 -4.54
C THR A 96 3.99 23.30 -5.44
N ALA A 97 3.55 24.52 -5.23
CA ALA A 97 2.53 25.16 -6.07
C ALA A 97 3.03 25.33 -7.52
N GLN A 98 4.28 25.79 -7.70
CA GLN A 98 4.90 25.91 -9.03
C GLN A 98 5.04 24.56 -9.72
N ALA A 99 5.59 23.55 -9.04
CA ALA A 99 5.78 22.21 -9.58
C ALA A 99 4.46 21.53 -9.94
N SER A 100 3.42 21.77 -9.16
CA SER A 100 2.08 21.19 -9.41
C SER A 100 1.48 21.61 -10.73
N ALA A 101 1.89 22.76 -11.29
CA ALA A 101 1.42 23.21 -12.61
C ALA A 101 1.92 22.28 -13.75
N GLY A 102 3.09 21.65 -13.55
CA GLY A 102 3.72 20.77 -14.54
C GLY A 102 3.71 19.27 -14.19
N ILE A 103 3.28 18.90 -12.98
CA ILE A 103 3.34 17.52 -12.49
C ILE A 103 1.95 17.07 -12.02
N SER A 104 1.26 16.30 -12.85
CA SER A 104 -0.08 15.77 -12.56
C SER A 104 -0.11 14.90 -11.31
N ASP A 105 0.98 14.16 -11.03
CA ASP A 105 1.09 13.32 -9.84
C ASP A 105 1.01 14.14 -8.55
N LEU A 106 1.60 15.32 -8.50
CA LEU A 106 1.47 16.23 -7.35
C LEU A 106 0.06 16.77 -7.19
N GLN A 107 -0.64 17.05 -8.30
CA GLN A 107 -2.05 17.45 -8.26
C GLN A 107 -2.91 16.34 -7.67
N PHE A 108 -2.71 15.10 -8.14
CA PHE A 108 -3.42 13.92 -7.66
C PHE A 108 -3.15 13.66 -6.18
N THR A 109 -1.88 13.56 -5.78
CA THR A 109 -1.51 13.25 -4.40
C THR A 109 -1.97 14.31 -3.41
N GLY A 110 -1.88 15.59 -3.77
CA GLY A 110 -2.40 16.70 -2.96
C GLY A 110 -3.91 16.66 -2.76
N SER A 111 -4.66 16.07 -3.71
CA SER A 111 -6.11 15.91 -3.60
C SER A 111 -6.53 14.66 -2.85
N TYR A 112 -5.78 13.58 -2.97
CA TYR A 112 -6.17 12.24 -2.53
C TYR A 112 -6.02 12.00 -1.01
N ARG A 113 -5.28 12.84 -0.31
CA ARG A 113 -5.05 12.74 1.15
C ARG A 113 -6.25 13.16 2.01
N VAL A 114 -7.26 13.76 1.42
CA VAL A 114 -8.41 14.35 2.09
C VAL A 114 -9.66 13.88 1.39
N PRO A 115 -10.76 13.58 2.10
CA PRO A 115 -12.00 13.21 1.44
C PRO A 115 -12.41 14.30 0.44
N PHE A 116 -12.81 13.90 -0.76
CA PHE A 116 -12.91 14.76 -1.93
C PHE A 116 -13.80 16.00 -1.72
N GLN A 117 -14.83 15.90 -0.88
CA GLN A 117 -15.73 17.01 -0.59
C GLN A 117 -15.09 18.10 0.28
N TYR A 118 -14.13 17.76 1.12
CA TYR A 118 -13.38 18.72 1.96
C TYR A 118 -12.16 19.30 1.23
N SER A 119 -11.62 18.56 0.28
CA SER A 119 -10.33 18.86 -0.36
C SER A 119 -10.29 20.25 -1.02
N PRO A 120 -11.32 20.77 -1.72
CA PRO A 120 -11.26 22.09 -2.33
C PRO A 120 -11.09 23.22 -1.32
N TYR A 121 -11.88 23.22 -0.24
CA TYR A 121 -11.78 24.23 0.83
C TYR A 121 -10.42 24.14 1.53
N LEU A 122 -10.03 22.93 1.94
CA LEU A 122 -8.74 22.73 2.61
C LEU A 122 -7.58 23.26 1.77
N ARG A 123 -7.46 22.86 0.50
CA ARG A 123 -6.34 23.26 -0.37
C ARG A 123 -6.29 24.75 -0.67
N LYS A 124 -7.43 25.43 -0.62
CA LYS A 124 -7.50 26.89 -0.76
C LYS A 124 -6.77 27.58 0.39
N HIS A 125 -6.91 27.08 1.61
CA HIS A 125 -6.46 27.73 2.83
C HIS A 125 -5.16 27.14 3.41
N LEU A 126 -5.07 25.80 3.54
CA LEU A 126 -3.92 25.12 4.13
C LEU A 126 -2.95 24.64 3.03
N LYS A 127 -1.79 25.27 2.94
CA LYS A 127 -0.76 24.93 1.96
C LYS A 127 0.22 23.92 2.53
N THR A 128 0.43 22.82 1.82
CA THR A 128 1.40 21.79 2.21
C THR A 128 2.53 21.73 1.20
N GLY A 129 3.76 21.61 1.67
CA GLY A 129 4.94 21.42 0.84
C GLY A 129 5.29 19.92 0.67
N SER A 130 5.90 19.59 -0.46
CA SER A 130 6.38 18.22 -0.78
C SER A 130 7.88 18.17 -1.09
N PHE A 131 8.61 19.26 -0.82
CA PHE A 131 10.05 19.35 -1.09
C PHE A 131 10.85 19.18 0.20
N LEU A 132 11.90 18.37 0.12
CA LEU A 132 12.87 18.14 1.19
C LEU A 132 14.25 18.56 0.71
N GLN A 133 15.09 19.02 1.63
CA GLN A 133 16.47 19.45 1.39
C GLN A 133 17.47 18.37 1.79
N SER A 134 17.24 17.73 2.93
CA SER A 134 18.18 16.77 3.48
C SER A 134 17.50 15.62 4.23
N SER A 135 18.28 14.61 4.57
CA SER A 135 17.89 13.52 5.46
C SER A 135 19.10 13.05 6.28
N ALA A 136 18.88 12.60 7.52
CA ALA A 136 19.92 12.00 8.36
C ALA A 136 19.27 11.04 9.36
N GLY A 137 19.89 9.88 9.59
CA GLY A 137 19.38 8.88 10.54
C GLY A 137 17.92 8.54 10.29
N VAL A 138 17.04 8.97 11.18
CA VAL A 138 15.58 8.77 11.12
C VAL A 138 14.80 10.04 10.80
N THR A 139 15.48 11.11 10.38
CA THR A 139 14.88 12.43 10.16
C THR A 139 15.01 12.90 8.72
N VAL A 140 14.11 13.80 8.33
CA VAL A 140 14.15 14.54 7.06
C VAL A 140 13.97 16.03 7.33
N GLU A 141 14.58 16.88 6.53
CA GLU A 141 14.51 18.33 6.62
C GLU A 141 13.90 18.93 5.35
N ASP A 142 12.97 19.87 5.51
CA ASP A 142 12.37 20.57 4.37
C ASP A 142 13.18 21.83 3.97
N LEU A 143 12.74 22.51 2.90
CA LEU A 143 13.41 23.72 2.38
C LEU A 143 13.33 24.93 3.33
N ASP A 144 12.48 24.84 4.33
CA ASP A 144 12.27 25.90 5.34
C ASP A 144 13.07 25.65 6.62
N GLY A 145 13.87 24.55 6.66
CA GLY A 145 14.69 24.17 7.81
C GLY A 145 13.92 23.41 8.89
N ASN A 146 12.70 22.96 8.62
CA ASN A 146 11.97 22.15 9.58
C ASN A 146 12.42 20.69 9.55
N VAL A 147 12.78 20.16 10.70
CA VAL A 147 13.20 18.77 10.88
C VAL A 147 12.02 17.91 11.36
N PHE A 148 11.78 16.83 10.66
CA PHE A 148 10.72 15.87 10.95
C PHE A 148 11.29 14.48 11.24
N HIS A 149 10.71 13.77 12.19
CA HIS A 149 10.90 12.32 12.26
C HIS A 149 10.17 11.65 11.09
N ASP A 150 10.89 10.82 10.34
CA ASP A 150 10.32 10.13 9.18
C ASP A 150 9.49 8.91 9.58
N LEU A 151 8.18 9.02 9.44
CA LEU A 151 7.24 7.92 9.59
C LEU A 151 6.74 7.38 8.23
N THR A 152 7.42 7.79 7.13
CA THR A 152 7.10 7.33 5.79
C THR A 152 7.86 6.06 5.42
N GLY A 153 9.04 5.88 6.02
CA GLY A 153 10.03 4.88 5.65
C GLY A 153 10.35 4.91 4.16
N SER A 154 10.21 6.08 3.49
CA SER A 154 10.34 6.21 2.03
C SER A 154 9.57 5.12 1.28
N TYR A 155 8.31 4.92 1.64
CA TYR A 155 7.43 3.84 1.12
C TYR A 155 7.96 2.42 1.35
N GLY A 156 8.77 2.22 2.38
CA GLY A 156 9.38 0.95 2.74
C GLY A 156 10.79 0.74 2.18
N VAL A 157 11.38 1.72 1.50
CA VAL A 157 12.77 1.67 1.05
C VAL A 157 13.71 1.82 2.24
N ASN A 158 13.44 2.80 3.12
CA ASN A 158 14.25 3.06 4.30
C ASN A 158 13.95 2.01 5.39
N LEU A 159 14.90 1.09 5.58
CA LEU A 159 14.83 0.04 6.59
C LEU A 159 15.88 0.25 7.70
N PHE A 160 17.07 0.76 7.36
CA PHE A 160 18.21 0.87 8.27
C PHE A 160 18.67 2.30 8.55
N GLY A 161 17.89 3.29 8.13
CA GLY A 161 18.22 4.71 8.23
C GLY A 161 18.78 5.28 6.93
N TYR A 162 18.63 6.60 6.75
CA TYR A 162 18.99 7.25 5.50
C TYR A 162 20.49 7.19 5.17
N ASP A 163 21.33 7.31 6.19
CA ASP A 163 22.78 7.33 5.99
C ASP A 163 23.29 5.97 5.50
N PHE A 164 22.72 4.88 5.99
CA PHE A 164 23.00 3.54 5.47
C PHE A 164 22.80 3.43 3.95
N TYR A 165 21.73 4.04 3.41
CA TYR A 165 21.44 3.99 1.98
C TYR A 165 22.30 4.96 1.17
N LYS A 166 22.66 6.12 1.70
CA LYS A 166 23.62 7.02 1.07
C LYS A 166 24.96 6.33 0.88
N GLU A 167 25.45 5.67 1.92
CA GLU A 167 26.68 4.89 1.88
C GLU A 167 26.59 3.71 0.89
N CYS A 168 25.44 3.01 0.82
CA CYS A 168 25.24 1.96 -0.18
C CYS A 168 25.36 2.49 -1.61
N ILE A 169 24.82 3.68 -1.88
CA ILE A 169 24.88 4.33 -3.20
C ILE A 169 26.31 4.75 -3.51
N GLU A 170 26.99 5.44 -2.59
CA GLU A 170 28.35 5.96 -2.78
C GLU A 170 29.36 4.84 -2.99
N GLU A 171 29.38 3.87 -2.09
CA GLU A 171 30.30 2.71 -2.17
C GLU A 171 29.96 1.84 -3.38
N GLY A 172 28.67 1.60 -3.64
CA GLY A 172 28.23 0.83 -4.79
C GLY A 172 28.61 1.49 -6.11
N ALA A 173 28.47 2.81 -6.21
CA ALA A 173 28.91 3.58 -7.38
C ALA A 173 30.43 3.50 -7.57
N ALA A 174 31.20 3.58 -6.50
CA ALA A 174 32.66 3.44 -6.56
C ALA A 174 33.09 2.07 -7.11
N ARG A 175 32.42 0.97 -6.69
CA ARG A 175 32.73 -0.40 -7.15
C ARG A 175 32.60 -0.58 -8.66
N VAL A 176 31.60 0.07 -9.28
CA VAL A 176 31.26 -0.11 -10.71
C VAL A 176 31.71 1.06 -11.59
N ARG A 177 32.38 2.05 -11.02
CA ARG A 177 32.74 3.30 -11.71
C ARG A 177 33.51 3.09 -13.00
N ALA A 178 34.42 2.13 -13.03
CA ALA A 178 35.24 1.83 -14.21
C ALA A 178 34.41 1.30 -15.39
N LEU A 179 33.31 0.57 -15.11
CA LEU A 179 32.38 0.12 -16.15
C LEU A 179 31.44 1.23 -16.60
N GLY A 180 31.04 2.12 -15.69
CA GLY A 180 30.05 3.15 -15.97
C GLY A 180 28.67 2.56 -16.32
N PRO A 181 27.83 3.29 -17.11
CA PRO A 181 26.46 2.88 -17.44
C PRO A 181 26.42 1.93 -18.66
N VAL A 182 27.33 0.97 -18.77
CA VAL A 182 27.30 -0.03 -19.85
C VAL A 182 26.16 -1.01 -19.64
N LEU A 183 25.28 -1.14 -20.64
CA LEU A 183 24.13 -2.03 -20.62
C LEU A 183 24.32 -3.19 -21.60
N GLY A 184 23.70 -4.33 -21.32
CA GLY A 184 23.82 -5.54 -22.14
C GLY A 184 25.02 -6.44 -21.79
N ALA A 185 25.94 -5.95 -20.94
CA ALA A 185 27.00 -6.72 -20.29
C ALA A 185 26.91 -6.53 -18.77
N TYR A 186 27.66 -7.29 -18.00
CA TYR A 186 27.52 -7.31 -16.55
C TYR A 186 28.85 -7.03 -15.84
N HIS A 187 28.78 -6.33 -14.72
CA HIS A 187 29.88 -6.23 -13.77
C HIS A 187 29.92 -7.49 -12.89
N PRO A 188 31.09 -7.98 -12.42
CA PRO A 188 31.21 -9.15 -11.56
C PRO A 188 30.37 -9.12 -10.29
N VAL A 189 30.08 -7.95 -9.69
CA VAL A 189 29.20 -7.81 -8.51
C VAL A 189 27.83 -8.45 -8.70
N LEU A 190 27.36 -8.59 -9.96
CA LEU A 190 26.10 -9.26 -10.25
C LEU A 190 26.10 -10.72 -9.80
N LEU A 191 27.22 -11.44 -9.98
CA LEU A 191 27.32 -12.84 -9.56
C LEU A 191 27.24 -12.97 -8.03
N ASP A 192 27.84 -12.05 -7.31
CA ASP A 192 27.77 -12.04 -5.85
C ASP A 192 26.35 -11.73 -5.37
N ASN A 193 25.67 -10.77 -6.01
CA ASN A 193 24.25 -10.49 -5.75
C ASN A 193 23.38 -11.73 -5.99
N VAL A 194 23.61 -12.48 -7.07
CA VAL A 194 22.88 -13.73 -7.35
C VAL A 194 23.09 -14.75 -6.22
N ARG A 195 24.33 -14.97 -5.78
CA ARG A 195 24.66 -15.90 -4.69
C ARG A 195 23.99 -15.51 -3.37
N HIS A 196 23.99 -14.22 -3.04
CA HIS A 196 23.31 -13.72 -1.84
C HIS A 196 21.80 -13.94 -1.93
N LEU A 197 21.19 -13.59 -3.05
CA LEU A 197 19.75 -13.73 -3.25
C LEU A 197 19.29 -15.18 -3.28
N GLN A 198 20.07 -16.09 -3.86
CA GLN A 198 19.82 -17.53 -3.81
C GLN A 198 19.83 -18.04 -2.36
N ARG A 199 20.81 -17.62 -1.55
CA ARG A 199 20.89 -18.00 -0.14
C ARG A 199 19.72 -17.44 0.67
N ILE A 200 19.35 -16.17 0.47
CA ILE A 200 18.27 -15.49 1.20
C ILE A 200 16.92 -16.09 0.83
N SER A 201 16.66 -16.29 -0.46
CA SER A 201 15.38 -16.81 -0.92
C SER A 201 15.23 -18.33 -0.80
N GLY A 202 16.34 -19.06 -0.75
CA GLY A 202 16.35 -20.52 -0.85
C GLY A 202 15.90 -21.03 -2.22
N LEU A 203 16.04 -20.21 -3.30
CA LEU A 203 15.58 -20.49 -4.64
C LEU A 203 16.75 -20.48 -5.65
N ASP A 204 16.57 -21.13 -6.79
CA ASP A 204 17.67 -21.50 -7.68
C ASP A 204 18.15 -20.37 -8.60
N GLU A 205 17.24 -19.53 -9.09
CA GLU A 205 17.52 -18.53 -10.12
C GLU A 205 17.01 -17.15 -9.76
N VAL A 206 17.67 -16.14 -10.32
CA VAL A 206 17.39 -14.71 -10.10
C VAL A 206 17.17 -13.99 -11.43
N SER A 207 16.20 -13.08 -11.46
CA SER A 207 15.95 -12.18 -12.58
C SER A 207 15.80 -10.75 -12.09
N PHE A 208 16.56 -9.83 -12.68
CA PHE A 208 16.57 -8.41 -12.31
C PHE A 208 15.65 -7.59 -13.20
N HIS A 209 14.97 -6.61 -12.61
CA HIS A 209 14.02 -5.68 -13.22
C HIS A 209 14.20 -4.28 -12.64
N MET A 210 13.57 -3.26 -13.26
CA MET A 210 13.67 -1.88 -12.82
C MET A 210 12.75 -1.51 -11.67
N SER A 211 11.69 -2.26 -11.47
CA SER A 211 10.68 -1.95 -10.44
C SER A 211 10.02 -3.20 -9.88
N GLY A 212 9.40 -3.05 -8.70
CA GLY A 212 8.57 -4.11 -8.11
C GLY A 212 7.39 -4.51 -8.99
N THR A 213 6.77 -3.57 -9.71
CA THR A 213 5.69 -3.88 -10.65
C THR A 213 6.15 -4.80 -11.77
N GLU A 214 7.32 -4.53 -12.36
CA GLU A 214 7.90 -5.40 -13.39
C GLU A 214 8.25 -6.79 -12.85
N ALA A 215 8.82 -6.88 -11.64
CA ALA A 215 9.14 -8.14 -11.01
C ALA A 215 7.89 -9.00 -10.79
N VAL A 216 6.83 -8.42 -10.22
CA VAL A 216 5.54 -9.10 -10.03
C VAL A 216 4.94 -9.54 -11.37
N MET A 217 4.94 -8.64 -12.36
CA MET A 217 4.44 -8.96 -13.69
C MET A 217 5.21 -10.14 -14.31
N GLN A 218 6.53 -10.15 -14.19
CA GLN A 218 7.35 -11.22 -14.73
C GLN A 218 7.12 -12.55 -13.99
N ALA A 219 7.01 -12.54 -12.67
CA ALA A 219 6.71 -13.74 -11.88
C ALA A 219 5.37 -14.37 -12.31
N VAL A 220 4.32 -13.56 -12.49
CA VAL A 220 3.01 -14.03 -12.96
C VAL A 220 3.08 -14.54 -14.40
N ARG A 221 3.82 -13.86 -15.29
CA ARG A 221 3.99 -14.32 -16.69
C ARG A 221 4.69 -15.67 -16.76
N LEU A 222 5.74 -15.87 -15.99
CA LEU A 222 6.46 -17.15 -15.88
C LEU A 222 5.55 -18.25 -15.33
N ALA A 223 4.80 -17.96 -14.26
CA ALA A 223 3.85 -18.92 -13.70
C ALA A 223 2.79 -19.35 -14.74
N ARG A 224 2.23 -18.41 -15.51
CA ARG A 224 1.29 -18.70 -16.61
C ARG A 224 1.94 -19.52 -17.73
N TYR A 225 3.16 -19.17 -18.08
CA TYR A 225 3.93 -19.85 -19.13
C TYR A 225 4.18 -21.33 -18.79
N HIS A 226 4.59 -21.61 -17.56
CA HIS A 226 4.93 -22.97 -17.13
C HIS A 226 3.71 -23.81 -16.81
N THR A 227 2.69 -23.25 -16.17
CA THR A 227 1.46 -24.00 -15.83
C THR A 227 0.51 -24.18 -17.00
N ARG A 228 0.63 -23.41 -18.08
CA ARG A 228 -0.33 -23.33 -19.19
C ARG A 228 -1.73 -22.92 -18.72
N ARG A 229 -1.85 -22.32 -17.53
CA ARG A 229 -3.07 -21.80 -16.95
C ARG A 229 -3.09 -20.29 -17.00
N LYS A 230 -4.29 -19.69 -16.95
CA LYS A 230 -4.42 -18.24 -17.19
C LYS A 230 -4.71 -17.40 -15.96
N TYR A 231 -5.42 -17.94 -14.97
CA TYR A 231 -5.90 -17.14 -13.86
C TYR A 231 -4.83 -16.92 -12.79
N LEU A 232 -4.67 -15.66 -12.43
CA LEU A 232 -4.00 -15.21 -11.23
C LEU A 232 -5.02 -15.11 -10.08
N VAL A 233 -4.69 -15.61 -8.91
CA VAL A 233 -5.38 -15.30 -7.66
C VAL A 233 -4.57 -14.29 -6.88
N ARG A 234 -5.21 -13.20 -6.46
CA ARG A 234 -4.68 -12.21 -5.52
C ARG A 234 -5.68 -11.97 -4.40
N PHE A 235 -5.23 -11.38 -3.30
CA PHE A 235 -6.10 -11.14 -2.15
C PHE A 235 -6.63 -9.72 -2.11
N CYS A 236 -7.85 -9.59 -1.50
CA CYS A 236 -8.53 -8.33 -1.35
C CYS A 236 -7.68 -7.35 -0.52
N GLY A 237 -7.52 -6.15 -0.99
CA GLY A 237 -6.75 -5.11 -0.30
C GLY A 237 -5.25 -5.13 -0.52
N ALA A 238 -4.67 -6.21 -1.04
CA ALA A 238 -3.24 -6.27 -1.32
C ALA A 238 -2.84 -5.32 -2.46
N TYR A 239 -1.65 -4.71 -2.33
CA TYR A 239 -1.02 -3.92 -3.38
C TYR A 239 0.17 -4.69 -3.95
N HIS A 240 0.21 -4.83 -5.28
CA HIS A 240 1.23 -5.57 -6.02
C HIS A 240 1.80 -4.77 -7.21
N GLY A 241 1.76 -3.45 -7.14
CA GLY A 241 2.06 -2.57 -8.27
C GLY A 241 0.81 -2.12 -9.03
N TRP A 242 1.02 -1.46 -10.15
CA TRP A 242 -0.03 -0.77 -10.92
C TRP A 242 -0.39 -1.46 -12.25
N TRP A 243 0.14 -2.64 -12.52
CA TRP A 243 -0.25 -3.45 -13.68
C TRP A 243 -1.73 -3.91 -13.57
N GLU A 244 -2.44 -3.95 -14.73
CA GLU A 244 -3.90 -4.16 -14.81
C GLU A 244 -4.38 -5.41 -14.08
N ASP A 245 -3.66 -6.52 -14.16
CA ASP A 245 -4.08 -7.78 -13.53
C ASP A 245 -3.97 -7.73 -12.00
N VAL A 246 -3.13 -6.87 -11.45
CA VAL A 246 -2.89 -6.77 -10.00
C VAL A 246 -3.47 -5.54 -9.35
N GLN A 247 -3.90 -4.52 -10.12
CA GLN A 247 -4.55 -3.30 -9.62
C GLN A 247 -6.04 -3.26 -10.02
N PRO A 248 -6.91 -4.03 -9.38
CA PRO A 248 -8.34 -3.97 -9.68
C PRO A 248 -9.00 -2.73 -9.06
N GLY A 249 -10.17 -2.36 -9.59
CA GLY A 249 -11.01 -1.34 -9.01
C GLY A 249 -10.87 0.04 -9.65
N PRO A 250 -11.16 1.13 -8.90
CA PRO A 250 -11.22 2.49 -9.44
C PRO A 250 -9.92 2.98 -10.07
N GLY A 251 -8.77 2.60 -9.53
CA GLY A 251 -7.46 3.02 -10.04
C GLY A 251 -7.04 2.40 -11.37
N ASN A 252 -7.78 1.39 -11.86
CA ASN A 252 -7.47 0.73 -13.13
C ASN A 252 -8.42 1.22 -14.24
N PRO A 253 -7.93 1.73 -15.38
CA PRO A 253 -8.78 2.11 -16.51
C PRO A 253 -9.53 0.92 -17.10
N LEU A 254 -8.95 -0.29 -17.07
CA LEU A 254 -9.53 -1.52 -17.58
C LEU A 254 -9.88 -2.50 -16.44
N PRO A 255 -10.97 -3.26 -16.57
CA PRO A 255 -11.26 -4.33 -15.62
C PRO A 255 -10.25 -5.48 -15.80
N PRO A 256 -9.70 -6.05 -14.72
CA PRO A 256 -8.84 -7.22 -14.82
C PRO A 256 -9.61 -8.39 -15.44
N ARG A 257 -9.02 -9.06 -16.42
CA ARG A 257 -9.68 -10.11 -17.20
C ARG A 257 -9.49 -11.49 -16.60
N GLU A 258 -8.26 -11.83 -16.27
CA GLU A 258 -7.84 -13.17 -15.87
C GLU A 258 -7.29 -13.19 -14.44
N THR A 259 -8.04 -12.52 -13.53
CA THR A 259 -7.68 -12.39 -12.12
C THR A 259 -8.89 -12.64 -11.24
N TYR A 260 -8.71 -13.48 -10.22
CA TYR A 260 -9.62 -13.63 -9.10
C TYR A 260 -9.10 -12.83 -7.91
N THR A 261 -9.90 -11.90 -7.40
CA THR A 261 -9.63 -11.24 -6.11
C THR A 261 -10.45 -11.97 -5.05
N LEU A 262 -9.76 -12.69 -4.16
CA LEU A 262 -10.37 -13.53 -3.14
C LEU A 262 -10.12 -12.95 -1.74
N GLU A 263 -10.81 -13.51 -0.76
CA GLU A 263 -10.66 -13.18 0.65
C GLU A 263 -9.55 -14.03 1.27
N GLU A 264 -8.61 -13.39 1.94
CA GLU A 264 -7.52 -14.03 2.66
C GLU A 264 -8.04 -14.67 3.95
N MET A 265 -7.37 -15.72 4.43
CA MET A 265 -7.72 -16.46 5.64
C MET A 265 -9.13 -17.10 5.64
N LYS A 266 -9.66 -17.41 4.46
CA LYS A 266 -11.00 -17.96 4.29
C LYS A 266 -10.98 -19.39 3.72
N ALA A 267 -11.77 -20.28 4.33
CA ALA A 267 -11.87 -21.68 3.88
C ALA A 267 -12.40 -21.81 2.44
N GLU A 268 -13.36 -20.96 2.06
CA GLU A 268 -13.92 -20.92 0.70
C GLU A 268 -12.87 -20.54 -0.34
N THR A 269 -11.87 -19.76 0.02
CA THR A 269 -10.73 -19.47 -0.86
C THR A 269 -9.91 -20.71 -1.12
N LEU A 270 -9.56 -21.49 -0.09
CA LEU A 270 -8.86 -22.77 -0.26
C LEU A 270 -9.70 -23.76 -1.07
N HIS A 271 -11.03 -23.79 -0.88
CA HIS A 271 -11.93 -24.60 -1.69
C HIS A 271 -11.89 -24.20 -3.18
N VAL A 272 -11.92 -22.90 -3.49
CA VAL A 272 -11.78 -22.42 -4.89
C VAL A 272 -10.44 -22.87 -5.48
N LEU A 273 -9.34 -22.77 -4.76
CA LEU A 273 -8.02 -23.20 -5.21
C LEU A 273 -7.98 -24.72 -5.49
N ARG A 274 -8.62 -25.54 -4.64
CA ARG A 274 -8.70 -27.00 -4.84
C ARG A 274 -9.56 -27.39 -6.03
N THR A 275 -10.62 -26.67 -6.34
CA THR A 275 -11.62 -27.06 -7.34
C THR A 275 -11.40 -26.46 -8.72
N ARG A 276 -10.68 -25.32 -8.84
CA ARG A 276 -10.39 -24.68 -10.13
C ARG A 276 -9.15 -25.27 -10.77
N LYS A 277 -9.25 -25.57 -12.08
CA LYS A 277 -8.17 -26.15 -12.86
C LYS A 277 -7.38 -25.12 -13.66
N ASP A 278 -7.87 -23.89 -13.73
CA ASP A 278 -7.39 -22.81 -14.61
C ASP A 278 -6.53 -21.77 -13.88
N ILE A 279 -6.23 -21.99 -12.58
CA ILE A 279 -5.41 -21.11 -11.76
C ILE A 279 -3.93 -21.41 -12.01
N ALA A 280 -3.18 -20.41 -12.48
CA ALA A 280 -1.74 -20.47 -12.71
C ALA A 280 -0.94 -20.25 -11.41
N CYS A 281 -1.30 -19.20 -10.69
CA CYS A 281 -0.58 -18.78 -9.50
C CYS A 281 -1.46 -18.09 -8.47
N VAL A 282 -0.97 -18.06 -7.25
CA VAL A 282 -1.47 -17.23 -6.14
C VAL A 282 -0.38 -16.25 -5.75
N LEU A 283 -0.74 -14.97 -5.70
CA LEU A 283 0.12 -13.87 -5.31
C LEU A 283 -0.26 -13.40 -3.90
N VAL A 284 0.67 -13.53 -2.96
CA VAL A 284 0.52 -13.16 -1.55
C VAL A 284 1.38 -11.96 -1.24
N ASN A 285 0.83 -10.95 -0.60
CA ASN A 285 1.60 -9.87 0.02
C ASN A 285 1.53 -10.05 1.54
N PRO A 286 2.61 -10.56 2.19
CA PRO A 286 2.57 -10.86 3.62
C PRO A 286 2.35 -9.66 4.54
N LEU A 287 2.46 -8.43 4.03
CA LEU A 287 2.03 -7.21 4.74
C LEU A 287 0.56 -7.26 5.15
N GLN A 288 -0.27 -8.00 4.41
CA GLN A 288 -1.68 -8.19 4.73
C GLN A 288 -1.93 -8.89 6.07
N ALA A 289 -0.92 -9.55 6.64
CA ALA A 289 -1.01 -10.15 7.97
C ALA A 289 -1.46 -9.14 9.05
N LEU A 290 -1.09 -7.86 8.91
CA LEU A 290 -1.51 -6.80 9.84
C LEU A 290 -3.02 -6.49 9.77
N HIS A 291 -3.63 -6.62 8.60
CA HIS A 291 -5.05 -6.30 8.36
C HIS A 291 -5.54 -7.02 7.11
N PRO A 292 -5.79 -8.34 7.23
CA PRO A 292 -6.23 -9.15 6.10
C PRO A 292 -7.45 -8.53 5.41
N ASN A 293 -7.45 -8.57 4.07
CA ASN A 293 -8.53 -8.07 3.22
C ASN A 293 -8.83 -6.57 3.28
N ALA A 294 -8.07 -5.82 4.06
CA ALA A 294 -8.18 -4.37 4.12
C ALA A 294 -7.04 -3.73 3.31
N GLY A 295 -7.38 -2.84 2.41
CA GLY A 295 -6.39 -2.04 1.68
C GLY A 295 -5.66 -1.04 2.57
N ALA A 296 -4.70 -0.33 1.97
CA ALA A 296 -4.21 0.91 2.56
C ALA A 296 -5.40 1.83 2.89
N PRO A 297 -5.28 2.74 3.87
CA PRO A 297 -6.37 3.65 4.19
C PRO A 297 -6.85 4.37 2.93
N GLY A 298 -8.06 4.08 2.52
CA GLY A 298 -8.76 4.79 1.46
C GLY A 298 -9.65 5.88 2.04
N ASP A 299 -10.28 6.68 1.19
CA ASP A 299 -11.14 7.80 1.60
C ASP A 299 -12.23 7.39 2.59
N SER A 300 -12.77 6.19 2.48
CA SER A 300 -13.78 5.70 3.42
C SER A 300 -13.26 5.51 4.84
N SER A 301 -11.99 5.18 5.01
CA SER A 301 -11.36 5.01 6.33
C SER A 301 -10.90 6.35 6.94
N LEU A 302 -10.93 7.43 6.16
CA LEU A 302 -10.60 8.77 6.63
C LEU A 302 -11.78 9.45 7.34
N VAL A 303 -13.00 8.95 7.14
CA VAL A 303 -14.25 9.55 7.66
C VAL A 303 -15.00 8.65 8.62
N ASP A 304 -14.45 7.51 9.01
CA ASP A 304 -15.08 6.62 9.99
C ASP A 304 -14.02 5.86 10.83
N SER A 305 -14.47 5.22 11.89
CA SER A 305 -13.65 4.39 12.78
C SER A 305 -13.82 2.87 12.51
N GLY A 306 -14.32 2.51 11.33
CA GLY A 306 -14.64 1.12 10.99
C GLY A 306 -13.43 0.25 10.66
N ARG A 307 -12.24 0.84 10.55
CA ARG A 307 -11.02 0.10 10.26
C ARG A 307 -10.60 -0.73 11.44
N ARG A 308 -10.29 -1.99 11.17
CA ARG A 308 -9.75 -2.92 12.16
C ARG A 308 -8.41 -3.45 11.67
N ALA A 309 -7.47 -3.58 12.58
CA ALA A 309 -6.22 -4.28 12.37
C ALA A 309 -5.93 -5.09 13.63
N SER A 310 -5.54 -6.33 13.44
CA SER A 310 -5.04 -7.19 14.49
C SER A 310 -4.08 -8.17 13.83
N PHE A 311 -2.88 -8.26 14.35
CA PHE A 311 -1.90 -9.22 13.87
C PHE A 311 -1.89 -10.42 14.80
N ASP A 312 -2.15 -11.59 14.23
CA ASP A 312 -1.97 -12.89 14.87
C ASP A 312 -1.03 -13.72 14.00
N ARG A 313 0.24 -13.80 14.42
CA ARG A 313 1.30 -14.51 13.69
C ARG A 313 0.98 -15.99 13.54
N ALA A 314 0.45 -16.63 14.59
CA ALA A 314 0.17 -18.06 14.58
C ALA A 314 -0.96 -18.41 13.61
N ALA A 315 -2.06 -17.66 13.67
CA ALA A 315 -3.20 -17.83 12.78
C ALA A 315 -2.83 -17.57 11.31
N TYR A 316 -2.09 -16.50 11.03
CA TYR A 316 -1.66 -16.19 9.67
C TYR A 316 -0.67 -17.22 9.13
N THR A 317 0.26 -17.69 9.96
CA THR A 317 1.20 -18.76 9.60
C THR A 317 0.48 -20.07 9.28
N ALA A 318 -0.51 -20.46 10.10
CA ALA A 318 -1.30 -21.66 9.85
C ALA A 318 -2.04 -21.57 8.51
N TRP A 319 -2.62 -20.40 8.20
CA TRP A 319 -3.27 -20.18 6.91
C TRP A 319 -2.29 -20.21 5.73
N LEU A 320 -1.09 -19.61 5.85
CA LEU A 320 -0.05 -19.68 4.81
C LEU A 320 0.42 -21.11 4.55
N LYS A 321 0.55 -21.94 5.60
CA LYS A 321 0.89 -23.37 5.47
C LYS A 321 -0.21 -24.12 4.71
N ALA A 322 -1.47 -23.92 5.08
CA ALA A 322 -2.60 -24.53 4.37
C ALA A 322 -2.68 -24.06 2.90
N LEU A 323 -2.37 -22.78 2.63
CA LEU A 323 -2.29 -22.26 1.27
C LEU A 323 -1.15 -22.93 0.48
N ARG A 324 0.03 -23.09 1.09
CA ARG A 324 1.18 -23.79 0.49
C ARG A 324 0.84 -25.23 0.11
N GLU A 325 0.19 -25.95 1.03
CA GLU A 325 -0.26 -27.32 0.80
C GLU A 325 -1.18 -27.42 -0.42
N VAL A 326 -2.21 -26.59 -0.46
CA VAL A 326 -3.16 -26.55 -1.58
C VAL A 326 -2.48 -26.19 -2.90
N CYS A 327 -1.55 -25.22 -2.88
CA CYS A 327 -0.80 -24.86 -4.08
C CYS A 327 0.06 -26.04 -4.58
N THR A 328 0.72 -26.74 -3.69
CA THR A 328 1.53 -27.95 -4.01
C THR A 328 0.63 -29.06 -4.59
N GLU A 329 -0.46 -29.40 -3.90
CA GLU A 329 -1.43 -30.42 -4.30
C GLU A 329 -2.02 -30.15 -5.70
N ARG A 330 -2.24 -28.89 -6.04
CA ARG A 330 -2.88 -28.49 -7.29
C ARG A 330 -1.92 -28.07 -8.39
N GLY A 331 -0.62 -28.04 -8.12
CA GLY A 331 0.40 -27.51 -9.05
C GLY A 331 0.11 -26.04 -9.39
N ILE A 332 -0.27 -25.23 -8.40
CA ILE A 332 -0.45 -23.79 -8.49
C ILE A 332 0.85 -23.14 -7.99
N VAL A 333 1.40 -22.21 -8.74
CA VAL A 333 2.62 -21.50 -8.33
C VAL A 333 2.28 -20.52 -7.20
N LEU A 334 2.91 -20.69 -6.04
CA LEU A 334 2.82 -19.75 -4.93
C LEU A 334 3.90 -18.69 -5.08
N ILE A 335 3.50 -17.43 -5.16
CA ILE A 335 4.39 -16.27 -5.30
C ILE A 335 4.25 -15.40 -4.05
N PHE A 336 5.35 -15.17 -3.34
CA PHE A 336 5.39 -14.16 -2.28
C PHE A 336 5.88 -12.83 -2.83
N ASP A 337 5.04 -11.81 -2.71
CA ASP A 337 5.43 -10.43 -2.98
C ASP A 337 6.02 -9.82 -1.71
N GLU A 338 7.34 -9.90 -1.62
CA GLU A 338 8.13 -9.36 -0.52
C GLU A 338 8.78 -8.01 -0.84
N ILE A 339 8.31 -7.32 -1.86
CA ILE A 339 8.84 -6.00 -2.25
C ILE A 339 8.81 -5.01 -1.09
N PHE A 340 7.80 -5.10 -0.23
CA PHE A 340 7.68 -4.22 0.95
C PHE A 340 8.22 -4.85 2.23
N VAL A 341 7.96 -6.13 2.47
CA VAL A 341 8.27 -6.80 3.74
C VAL A 341 9.59 -7.56 3.73
N GLY A 342 10.16 -7.75 2.56
CA GLY A 342 11.48 -8.37 2.41
C GLY A 342 12.53 -7.62 3.21
N PHE A 343 13.33 -8.35 3.96
CA PHE A 343 14.33 -7.85 4.91
C PHE A 343 13.76 -7.08 6.12
N ARG A 344 12.46 -6.80 6.18
CA ARG A 344 11.86 -6.01 7.27
C ARG A 344 11.37 -6.85 8.44
N LEU A 345 10.84 -8.04 8.16
CA LEU A 345 10.35 -8.96 9.19
C LEU A 345 11.45 -9.84 9.76
N ALA A 346 12.38 -10.24 8.90
CA ALA A 346 13.57 -11.02 9.22
C ALA A 346 14.62 -10.81 8.11
N PRO A 347 15.90 -11.14 8.31
CA PRO A 347 16.93 -11.07 7.27
C PRO A 347 16.57 -11.85 6.00
N GLY A 348 15.94 -13.01 6.12
CA GLY A 348 15.42 -13.83 5.01
C GLY A 348 13.97 -13.49 4.62
N GLY A 349 13.42 -12.39 5.11
CA GLY A 349 12.10 -11.89 4.73
C GLY A 349 10.94 -12.66 5.36
N ALA A 350 9.78 -12.60 4.68
CA ALA A 350 8.55 -13.22 5.17
C ALA A 350 8.57 -14.75 5.10
N GLN A 351 9.35 -15.34 4.19
CA GLN A 351 9.53 -16.79 4.15
C GLN A 351 10.15 -17.31 5.44
N GLU A 352 11.22 -16.67 5.91
CA GLU A 352 11.86 -16.98 7.20
C GLU A 352 10.89 -16.69 8.36
N TYR A 353 10.29 -15.52 8.37
CA TYR A 353 9.42 -15.06 9.45
C TYR A 353 8.22 -15.97 9.70
N PHE A 354 7.57 -16.46 8.64
CA PHE A 354 6.41 -17.35 8.75
C PHE A 354 6.77 -18.84 8.59
N GLY A 355 8.01 -19.18 8.25
CA GLY A 355 8.43 -20.56 8.03
C GLY A 355 7.69 -21.23 6.86
N VAL A 356 7.42 -20.50 5.79
CA VAL A 356 6.71 -21.00 4.60
C VAL A 356 7.49 -20.65 3.33
N GLN A 357 7.85 -21.66 2.55
CA GLN A 357 8.59 -21.51 1.30
C GLN A 357 7.65 -21.30 0.11
N ALA A 358 7.85 -20.23 -0.66
CA ALA A 358 7.18 -19.99 -1.92
C ALA A 358 7.88 -20.68 -3.10
N ASP A 359 7.21 -20.76 -4.26
CA ASP A 359 7.82 -21.22 -5.51
C ASP A 359 8.62 -20.11 -6.20
N MET A 360 8.17 -18.87 -6.00
CA MET A 360 8.82 -17.64 -6.46
C MET A 360 8.64 -16.55 -5.41
N VAL A 361 9.63 -15.66 -5.31
CA VAL A 361 9.58 -14.48 -4.43
C VAL A 361 9.96 -13.25 -5.24
N THR A 362 9.28 -12.14 -5.01
CA THR A 362 9.67 -10.85 -5.59
C THR A 362 10.20 -9.92 -4.51
N TYR A 363 11.37 -9.33 -4.78
CA TYR A 363 12.02 -8.34 -3.91
C TYR A 363 12.14 -6.98 -4.60
N GLY A 364 12.38 -5.94 -3.82
CA GLY A 364 12.59 -4.58 -4.32
C GLY A 364 12.86 -3.61 -3.17
N LYS A 365 12.54 -2.33 -3.37
CA LYS A 365 12.68 -1.29 -2.33
C LYS A 365 14.03 -1.31 -1.63
N SER A 366 14.09 -1.76 -0.37
CA SER A 366 15.31 -1.81 0.44
C SER A 366 16.47 -2.51 -0.25
N LEU A 367 16.19 -3.58 -1.02
CA LEU A 367 17.18 -4.37 -1.74
C LEU A 367 18.02 -3.53 -2.72
N GLY A 368 17.45 -2.49 -3.29
CA GLY A 368 18.17 -1.62 -4.23
C GLY A 368 19.28 -0.78 -3.62
N GLY A 369 19.50 -0.87 -2.30
CA GLY A 369 20.47 0.00 -1.62
C GLY A 369 20.13 1.48 -1.78
N GLY A 370 18.83 1.84 -1.89
CA GLY A 370 18.33 3.19 -2.14
C GLY A 370 18.00 3.49 -3.61
N LEU A 371 18.39 2.62 -4.55
CA LEU A 371 18.11 2.76 -5.98
C LEU A 371 16.92 1.89 -6.44
N PRO A 372 16.23 2.27 -7.56
CA PRO A 372 15.08 1.53 -8.05
C PRO A 372 15.46 0.15 -8.57
N VAL A 373 14.78 -0.89 -8.07
CA VAL A 373 14.98 -2.27 -8.49
C VAL A 373 13.73 -3.12 -8.25
N GLY A 374 13.59 -4.16 -9.04
CA GLY A 374 12.73 -5.31 -8.80
C GLY A 374 13.50 -6.59 -9.09
N VAL A 375 13.30 -7.61 -8.29
CA VAL A 375 13.97 -8.90 -8.45
C VAL A 375 12.94 -10.01 -8.31
N VAL A 376 13.07 -11.03 -9.17
CA VAL A 376 12.35 -12.30 -9.05
C VAL A 376 13.35 -13.38 -8.72
N CYS A 377 13.15 -14.07 -7.60
CA CYS A 377 13.81 -15.35 -7.32
C CYS A 377 12.81 -16.48 -7.54
N GLY A 378 13.25 -17.60 -8.12
CA GLY A 378 12.34 -18.70 -8.41
C GLY A 378 13.07 -20.03 -8.60
N ARG A 379 12.29 -21.12 -8.53
CA ARG A 379 12.80 -22.46 -8.85
C ARG A 379 13.23 -22.55 -10.30
N HIS A 380 14.30 -23.28 -10.59
CA HIS A 380 14.86 -23.44 -11.93
C HIS A 380 13.78 -23.76 -12.98
N ALA A 381 12.92 -24.72 -12.68
CA ALA A 381 11.85 -25.13 -13.60
C ALA A 381 10.87 -23.99 -13.97
N LEU A 382 10.68 -22.99 -13.08
CA LEU A 382 9.77 -21.86 -13.30
C LEU A 382 10.45 -20.65 -13.94
N MET A 383 11.78 -20.53 -13.82
CA MET A 383 12.53 -19.38 -14.32
C MET A 383 12.94 -19.50 -15.78
N LYS A 384 12.89 -20.70 -16.35
CA LYS A 384 13.23 -20.99 -17.75
C LYS A 384 12.29 -20.25 -18.69
N ARG A 385 12.83 -19.54 -19.67
CA ARG A 385 12.08 -18.61 -20.55
C ARG A 385 11.84 -19.14 -21.95
N PHE A 386 12.28 -20.33 -22.24
CA PHE A 386 12.09 -21.02 -23.53
C PHE A 386 11.92 -22.51 -23.27
N ARG A 387 11.46 -23.21 -24.30
CA ARG A 387 11.32 -24.68 -24.33
C ARG A 387 12.30 -25.23 -25.32
N GLU A 388 13.09 -26.20 -24.93
CA GLU A 388 14.06 -26.82 -25.81
C GLU A 388 13.41 -27.52 -27.00
N GLU A 389 12.30 -28.23 -26.71
CA GLU A 389 11.50 -28.90 -27.71
C GLU A 389 10.66 -27.96 -28.60
N ARG A 390 10.56 -26.67 -28.23
CA ARG A 390 9.79 -25.63 -28.92
C ARG A 390 10.47 -24.29 -28.82
N PRO A 391 11.60 -24.06 -29.48
CA PRO A 391 12.44 -22.88 -29.25
C PRO A 391 11.79 -21.55 -29.60
N ALA A 392 10.71 -21.55 -30.38
CA ALA A 392 9.91 -20.36 -30.68
C ALA A 392 8.85 -20.05 -29.59
N ASP A 393 8.55 -21.01 -28.69
CA ASP A 393 7.63 -20.81 -27.55
C ASP A 393 8.41 -20.22 -26.38
N ILE A 394 8.44 -18.89 -26.29
CA ILE A 394 9.26 -18.13 -25.35
C ILE A 394 8.40 -17.24 -24.42
N CYS A 395 8.88 -16.99 -23.22
CA CYS A 395 8.36 -15.99 -22.29
C CYS A 395 9.36 -14.86 -22.15
N PHE A 396 9.41 -13.99 -23.17
CA PHE A 396 10.39 -12.89 -23.21
C PHE A 396 9.94 -11.72 -22.33
N ALA A 397 10.84 -11.26 -21.48
CA ALA A 397 10.74 -9.98 -20.77
C ALA A 397 12.15 -9.49 -20.43
N ARG A 398 12.54 -8.38 -21.02
CA ARG A 398 13.79 -7.72 -20.75
C ARG A 398 13.62 -6.22 -20.91
N GLY A 399 13.90 -5.45 -19.85
CA GLY A 399 14.00 -4.00 -19.90
C GLY A 399 15.42 -3.56 -20.24
N THR A 400 15.58 -2.41 -20.87
CA THR A 400 16.87 -1.84 -21.23
C THR A 400 17.81 -1.71 -20.03
N PHE A 401 17.29 -1.29 -18.88
CA PHE A 401 18.08 -1.01 -17.67
C PHE A 401 18.11 -2.16 -16.67
N ASN A 402 17.63 -3.34 -17.03
CA ASN A 402 17.73 -4.49 -16.16
C ASN A 402 19.19 -4.79 -15.84
N SER A 403 19.53 -5.00 -14.59
CA SER A 403 20.89 -5.19 -14.08
C SER A 403 21.81 -3.99 -14.33
N HIS A 404 21.27 -2.76 -14.25
CA HIS A 404 22.07 -1.54 -14.39
C HIS A 404 23.25 -1.55 -13.41
N PRO A 405 24.51 -1.29 -13.86
CA PRO A 405 25.69 -1.46 -13.03
C PRO A 405 25.62 -0.75 -11.68
N TYR A 406 25.20 0.51 -11.64
CA TYR A 406 25.10 1.27 -10.39
C TYR A 406 24.05 0.70 -9.42
N VAL A 407 22.94 0.18 -9.94
CA VAL A 407 21.93 -0.50 -9.12
C VAL A 407 22.50 -1.81 -8.56
N MET A 408 23.24 -2.57 -9.39
CA MET A 408 23.90 -3.80 -8.93
C MET A 408 24.99 -3.52 -7.89
N GLY A 409 25.72 -2.41 -8.03
CA GLY A 409 26.73 -1.98 -7.06
C GLY A 409 26.11 -1.62 -5.71
N ALA A 410 25.08 -0.77 -5.70
CA ALA A 410 24.38 -0.38 -4.47
C ALA A 410 23.70 -1.59 -3.78
N MET A 411 23.07 -2.47 -4.56
CA MET A 411 22.50 -3.74 -4.08
C MET A 411 23.57 -4.64 -3.45
N ASN A 412 24.74 -4.72 -4.05
CA ASN A 412 25.84 -5.54 -3.57
C ASN A 412 26.30 -5.07 -2.17
N VAL A 413 26.51 -3.78 -2.02
CA VAL A 413 26.85 -3.19 -0.70
C VAL A 413 25.73 -3.45 0.32
N PHE A 414 24.47 -3.26 -0.06
CA PHE A 414 23.33 -3.58 0.81
C PHE A 414 23.35 -5.05 1.27
N LEU A 415 23.53 -5.98 0.36
CA LEU A 415 23.53 -7.42 0.65
C LEU A 415 24.72 -7.87 1.52
N GLU A 416 25.89 -7.25 1.34
CA GLU A 416 27.05 -7.49 2.20
C GLU A 416 26.82 -6.90 3.60
N ARG A 417 26.33 -5.65 3.68
CA ARG A 417 26.04 -4.99 4.95
C ARG A 417 24.94 -5.68 5.74
N LEU A 418 23.95 -6.26 5.06
CA LEU A 418 22.90 -7.06 5.69
C LEU A 418 23.48 -8.22 6.53
N GLN A 419 24.67 -8.74 6.21
CA GLN A 419 25.31 -9.84 6.93
C GLN A 419 26.22 -9.38 8.08
N ARG A 420 26.43 -8.08 8.25
CA ARG A 420 27.24 -7.54 9.33
C ARG A 420 26.54 -7.74 10.68
N SER A 421 27.34 -7.99 11.71
CA SER A 421 26.84 -8.24 13.07
C SER A 421 26.00 -7.07 13.63
N ASP A 422 26.38 -5.82 13.33
CA ASP A 422 25.65 -4.63 13.75
C ASP A 422 24.26 -4.54 13.11
N VAL A 423 24.12 -4.91 11.84
CA VAL A 423 22.83 -4.98 11.14
C VAL A 423 22.00 -6.17 11.59
N GLN A 424 22.63 -7.33 11.79
CA GLN A 424 21.95 -8.52 12.30
C GLN A 424 21.40 -8.31 13.71
N ALA A 425 22.12 -7.60 14.57
CA ALA A 425 21.67 -7.27 15.92
C ALA A 425 20.40 -6.39 15.94
N MET A 426 20.08 -5.66 14.86
CA MET A 426 18.83 -4.92 14.77
C MET A 426 17.58 -5.83 14.73
N TYR A 427 17.76 -7.09 14.35
CA TYR A 427 16.68 -8.09 14.30
C TYR A 427 16.49 -8.83 15.62
N ASP A 428 17.45 -8.75 16.55
CA ASP A 428 17.36 -9.43 17.84
C ASP A 428 16.18 -8.88 18.65
N GLY A 429 15.21 -9.75 18.99
CA GLY A 429 14.00 -9.36 19.69
C GLY A 429 13.16 -8.28 19.00
N VAL A 430 13.19 -8.22 17.67
CA VAL A 430 12.53 -7.17 16.88
C VAL A 430 11.01 -7.11 17.13
N ASP A 431 10.34 -8.25 17.19
CA ASP A 431 8.90 -8.30 17.44
C ASP A 431 8.56 -7.85 18.85
N GLU A 432 9.30 -8.34 19.85
CA GLU A 432 9.12 -7.98 21.26
C GLU A 432 9.32 -6.48 21.46
N ARG A 433 10.39 -5.92 20.88
CA ARG A 433 10.70 -4.48 20.95
C ARG A 433 9.59 -3.64 20.33
N TRP A 434 9.14 -3.95 19.12
CA TRP A 434 8.11 -3.17 18.45
C TRP A 434 6.72 -3.37 19.08
N ASN A 435 6.42 -4.55 19.62
CA ASN A 435 5.19 -4.80 20.37
C ASN A 435 5.17 -4.03 21.68
N ALA A 436 6.27 -3.98 22.41
CA ALA A 436 6.40 -3.18 23.64
C ALA A 436 6.24 -1.69 23.34
N ARG A 437 6.87 -1.20 22.27
CA ARG A 437 6.71 0.19 21.80
C ARG A 437 5.26 0.51 21.43
N ALA A 438 4.55 -0.39 20.73
CA ALA A 438 3.15 -0.20 20.37
C ALA A 438 2.24 -0.20 21.61
N ALA A 439 2.50 -1.07 22.57
CA ALA A 439 1.76 -1.10 23.83
C ALA A 439 1.95 0.21 24.62
N ARG A 440 3.19 0.70 24.76
CA ARG A 440 3.50 1.97 25.40
C ARG A 440 2.83 3.15 24.69
N PHE A 441 2.86 3.15 23.36
CA PHE A 441 2.21 4.18 22.53
C PHE A 441 0.70 4.23 22.82
N ASN A 442 0.03 3.07 22.84
CA ASN A 442 -1.38 2.96 23.13
C ASN A 442 -1.72 3.39 24.57
N ALA A 443 -0.88 3.06 25.55
CA ALA A 443 -1.07 3.48 26.94
C ALA A 443 -1.05 5.03 27.04
N ARG A 444 -0.06 5.69 26.43
CA ARG A 444 0.06 7.16 26.43
C ARG A 444 -1.10 7.85 25.69
N LEU A 445 -1.61 7.27 24.58
CA LEU A 445 -2.80 7.79 23.89
C LEU A 445 -4.05 7.66 24.76
N ALA A 446 -4.21 6.53 25.46
CA ALA A 446 -5.33 6.32 26.38
C ALA A 446 -5.27 7.28 27.58
N GLU A 447 -4.10 7.48 28.19
CA GLU A 447 -3.87 8.46 29.26
C GLU A 447 -4.23 9.89 28.82
N ALA A 448 -3.88 10.26 27.59
CA ALA A 448 -4.25 11.54 26.99
C ALA A 448 -5.75 11.62 26.63
N GLY A 449 -6.49 10.51 26.74
CA GLY A 449 -7.91 10.41 26.42
C GLY A 449 -8.26 10.67 24.97
N VAL A 450 -7.32 10.50 24.03
CA VAL A 450 -7.57 10.71 22.59
C VAL A 450 -8.13 9.43 21.96
N PRO A 451 -9.08 9.52 21.00
CA PRO A 451 -9.76 8.36 20.43
C PRO A 451 -8.94 7.70 19.31
N VAL A 452 -7.67 7.44 19.59
CA VAL A 452 -6.71 6.90 18.62
C VAL A 452 -5.91 5.80 19.28
N ARG A 453 -5.66 4.74 18.52
CA ARG A 453 -4.71 3.68 18.90
C ARG A 453 -3.93 3.20 17.69
N VAL A 454 -2.90 2.42 17.90
CA VAL A 454 -2.09 1.80 16.85
C VAL A 454 -2.11 0.28 16.95
N ALA A 455 -1.93 -0.37 15.81
CA ALA A 455 -1.61 -1.80 15.73
C ALA A 455 -0.38 -1.97 14.83
N ASN A 456 0.40 -3.03 15.05
CA ASN A 456 1.67 -3.21 14.35
C ASN A 456 1.89 -4.64 13.85
N LEU A 457 2.74 -4.72 12.84
CA LEU A 457 3.46 -5.91 12.39
C LEU A 457 4.94 -5.48 12.35
N SER A 458 5.69 -5.86 13.38
CA SER A 458 7.06 -5.36 13.58
C SER A 458 7.09 -3.82 13.49
N SER A 459 7.97 -3.23 12.69
CA SER A 459 8.12 -1.78 12.51
C SER A 459 7.09 -1.13 11.58
N ILE A 460 6.10 -1.88 11.12
CA ILE A 460 5.01 -1.37 10.27
C ILE A 460 3.76 -1.21 11.12
N TRP A 461 3.30 0.01 11.26
CA TRP A 461 2.16 0.32 12.11
C TRP A 461 0.98 0.88 11.33
N THR A 462 -0.21 0.77 11.89
CA THR A 462 -1.42 1.40 11.39
C THR A 462 -2.14 2.15 12.49
N VAL A 463 -2.59 3.35 12.18
CA VAL A 463 -3.41 4.18 13.07
C VAL A 463 -4.86 3.74 12.96
N LEU A 464 -5.52 3.58 14.09
CA LEU A 464 -6.90 3.19 14.22
C LEU A 464 -7.64 4.25 15.03
N TYR A 465 -8.85 4.57 14.63
CA TYR A 465 -9.71 5.52 15.32
C TYR A 465 -10.79 4.76 16.09
N GLU A 466 -10.99 5.11 17.35
CA GLU A 466 -11.94 4.45 18.24
C GLU A 466 -13.30 5.16 18.24
N GLN A 467 -13.33 6.42 17.86
CA GLN A 467 -14.52 7.24 17.78
C GLN A 467 -14.91 7.50 16.33
N PRO A 468 -16.18 7.31 15.92
CA PRO A 468 -16.67 7.76 14.63
C PRO A 468 -16.53 9.27 14.47
N SER A 469 -15.87 9.72 13.41
CA SER A 469 -15.73 11.14 13.12
C SER A 469 -15.56 11.37 11.62
N ARG A 470 -16.18 12.42 11.09
CA ARG A 470 -15.97 12.88 9.71
C ARG A 470 -14.62 13.59 9.52
N TYR A 471 -13.87 13.82 10.60
CA TYR A 471 -12.64 14.62 10.62
C TYR A 471 -11.39 13.84 11.00
N ASN A 472 -11.43 12.51 11.08
CA ASN A 472 -10.26 11.68 11.40
C ASN A 472 -9.05 12.00 10.50
N TRP A 473 -9.28 12.39 9.25
CA TRP A 473 -8.26 12.79 8.28
C TRP A 473 -7.51 14.08 8.66
N MET A 474 -8.04 14.92 9.55
CA MET A 474 -7.35 16.13 10.03
C MET A 474 -6.08 15.81 10.83
N LEU A 475 -6.00 14.66 11.48
CA LEU A 475 -4.86 14.27 12.32
C LEU A 475 -3.52 14.39 11.58
N GLN A 476 -3.46 14.08 10.28
CA GLN A 476 -2.23 14.18 9.49
C GLN A 476 -1.62 15.60 9.50
N PHE A 477 -2.45 16.63 9.53
CA PHE A 477 -1.99 18.02 9.53
C PHE A 477 -1.45 18.41 10.90
N TYR A 478 -2.08 17.95 11.97
CA TYR A 478 -1.56 18.14 13.33
C TYR A 478 -0.24 17.39 13.53
N LEU A 479 -0.14 16.15 13.06
CA LEU A 479 1.11 15.38 13.14
C LEU A 479 2.25 16.08 12.39
N ARG A 480 1.99 16.62 11.20
CA ARG A 480 2.99 17.42 10.48
C ARG A 480 3.35 18.72 11.20
N ALA A 481 2.38 19.42 11.77
CA ALA A 481 2.62 20.61 12.58
C ALA A 481 3.52 20.31 13.80
N HIS A 482 3.47 19.10 14.32
CA HIS A 482 4.32 18.64 15.43
C HIS A 482 5.62 17.95 14.98
N GLY A 483 6.02 18.06 13.70
CA GLY A 483 7.30 17.57 13.21
C GLY A 483 7.34 16.07 12.92
N LEU A 484 6.23 15.48 12.50
CA LEU A 484 6.15 14.09 12.04
C LEU A 484 5.86 14.05 10.54
N ALA A 485 6.75 13.46 9.75
CA ALA A 485 6.55 13.27 8.33
C ALA A 485 5.74 11.99 8.07
N LEU A 486 4.64 12.12 7.33
CA LEU A 486 3.77 11.01 6.95
C LEU A 486 3.80 10.79 5.44
N SER A 487 3.61 9.56 5.02
CA SER A 487 3.50 9.24 3.60
C SER A 487 2.20 9.82 3.00
N TRP A 488 2.21 10.08 1.70
CA TRP A 488 1.04 10.58 0.98
C TRP A 488 -0.12 9.56 0.88
N VAL A 489 0.15 8.28 1.05
CA VAL A 489 -0.84 7.20 0.91
C VAL A 489 -1.83 7.16 2.08
N GLY A 490 -1.88 8.20 2.85
CA GLY A 490 -2.92 8.35 3.84
C GLY A 490 -2.45 8.33 5.27
N THR A 491 -3.30 8.88 6.02
CA THR A 491 -3.28 8.91 7.46
C THR A 491 -3.52 7.51 7.97
N GLY A 492 -2.56 6.84 8.44
CA GLY A 492 -2.81 5.63 9.12
C GLY A 492 -1.82 4.52 8.86
N ARG A 493 -0.77 4.75 8.10
CA ARG A 493 0.38 3.85 8.09
C ARG A 493 1.61 4.62 8.54
N LEU A 494 2.27 4.12 9.58
CA LEU A 494 3.54 4.60 10.07
C LEU A 494 4.57 3.49 9.80
N ILE A 495 5.66 3.85 9.14
CA ILE A 495 6.69 2.90 8.71
C ILE A 495 8.00 3.34 9.33
N PHE A 496 8.39 2.68 10.40
CA PHE A 496 9.64 2.94 11.08
C PHE A 496 10.78 2.18 10.41
N SER A 497 11.97 2.76 10.38
CA SER A 497 13.21 2.02 10.12
C SER A 497 13.69 1.31 11.39
N LEU A 498 14.50 0.27 11.25
CA LEU A 498 14.93 -0.54 12.40
C LEU A 498 15.95 0.18 13.29
N ASN A 499 16.60 1.22 12.76
CA ASN A 499 17.57 2.05 13.48
C ASN A 499 16.96 3.12 14.40
N TYR A 500 15.63 3.17 14.55
CA TYR A 500 15.00 4.03 15.55
C TYR A 500 15.50 3.66 16.97
N GLY A 501 16.24 4.57 17.60
CA GLY A 501 16.61 4.47 19.00
C GLY A 501 15.40 4.69 19.93
N ASP A 502 15.62 4.53 21.24
CA ASP A 502 14.55 4.77 22.22
C ASP A 502 14.24 6.26 22.35
N ASP A 503 15.26 7.13 22.31
CA ASP A 503 15.08 8.59 22.38
C ASP A 503 14.28 9.11 21.17
N ASP A 504 14.61 8.66 19.95
CA ASP A 504 13.86 9.04 18.75
C ASP A 504 12.41 8.54 18.81
N PHE A 505 12.22 7.32 19.32
CA PHE A 505 10.90 6.75 19.50
C PHE A 505 10.07 7.54 20.52
N GLU A 506 10.64 7.90 21.66
CA GLU A 506 9.97 8.73 22.67
C GLU A 506 9.61 10.11 22.12
N ALA A 507 10.52 10.74 21.36
CA ALA A 507 10.23 12.01 20.70
C ALA A 507 9.06 11.90 19.72
N VAL A 508 8.96 10.80 18.96
CA VAL A 508 7.80 10.53 18.07
C VAL A 508 6.52 10.35 18.89
N LEU A 509 6.58 9.59 19.99
CA LEU A 509 5.45 9.34 20.86
C LEU A 509 4.91 10.64 21.47
N ASP A 510 5.79 11.47 22.05
CA ASP A 510 5.40 12.74 22.66
C ASP A 510 4.78 13.69 21.63
N ARG A 511 5.39 13.81 20.44
CA ARG A 511 4.86 14.64 19.34
C ARG A 511 3.51 14.14 18.83
N PHE A 512 3.33 12.82 18.74
CA PHE A 512 2.07 12.24 18.30
C PHE A 512 0.95 12.48 19.33
N VAL A 513 1.23 12.27 20.61
CA VAL A 513 0.27 12.51 21.70
C VAL A 513 -0.11 13.98 21.76
N ALA A 514 0.87 14.90 21.66
CA ALA A 514 0.63 16.34 21.64
C ALA A 514 -0.24 16.76 20.45
N ALA A 515 0.05 16.25 19.24
CA ALA A 515 -0.73 16.51 18.04
C ALA A 515 -2.18 16.02 18.15
N ALA A 516 -2.38 14.80 18.64
CA ALA A 516 -3.71 14.23 18.85
C ALA A 516 -4.48 14.97 19.95
N GLY A 517 -3.81 15.31 21.04
CA GLY A 517 -4.38 16.11 22.12
C GLY A 517 -4.84 17.49 21.64
N GLN A 518 -4.01 18.18 20.84
CA GLN A 518 -4.38 19.47 20.25
C GLN A 518 -5.58 19.34 19.31
N MET A 519 -5.60 18.34 18.43
CA MET A 519 -6.72 18.08 17.54
C MET A 519 -8.04 17.85 18.32
N ARG A 520 -7.97 17.12 19.44
CA ARG A 520 -9.11 16.93 20.33
C ARG A 520 -9.55 18.24 20.98
N ALA A 521 -8.61 19.00 21.55
CA ALA A 521 -8.87 20.30 22.18
C ALA A 521 -9.47 21.31 21.19
N ASP A 522 -9.10 21.23 19.92
CA ASP A 522 -9.63 22.05 18.83
C ASP A 522 -11.03 21.60 18.34
N GLY A 523 -11.61 20.55 18.95
CA GLY A 523 -12.99 20.14 18.72
C GLY A 523 -13.24 19.25 17.49
N TRP A 524 -12.19 18.70 16.86
CA TRP A 524 -12.36 17.86 15.66
C TRP A 524 -12.88 16.44 15.98
N TRP A 525 -12.71 15.98 17.20
CA TRP A 525 -13.32 14.77 17.72
C TRP A 525 -14.43 15.13 18.72
N TRP A 526 -15.59 15.41 18.16
CA TRP A 526 -16.79 15.68 18.93
C TRP A 526 -17.50 14.36 19.22
N ASP A 527 -17.74 14.09 20.52
CA ASP A 527 -18.43 12.91 20.96
C ASP A 527 -19.96 13.17 20.96
N ASP A 528 -20.63 12.56 19.99
CA ASP A 528 -22.08 12.56 19.88
C ASP A 528 -22.60 11.11 19.89
N PRO A 529 -23.40 10.70 20.88
CA PRO A 529 -23.98 9.36 20.95
C PRO A 529 -24.81 8.97 19.71
N ALA A 530 -25.35 9.94 18.97
CA ALA A 530 -26.07 9.71 17.72
C ALA A 530 -25.14 9.41 16.53
N GLN A 531 -23.85 9.72 16.64
CA GLN A 531 -22.88 9.43 15.59
C GLN A 531 -22.42 7.97 15.66
N SER A 532 -22.48 7.31 14.52
CA SER A 532 -21.96 5.99 14.30
C SER A 532 -21.36 5.89 12.90
N ASN A 533 -20.46 4.93 12.66
CA ASN A 533 -19.97 4.67 11.31
C ASN A 533 -21.10 4.46 10.30
N ARG A 534 -22.22 3.88 10.75
CA ARG A 534 -23.40 3.67 9.91
C ARG A 534 -24.13 4.99 9.60
N SER A 535 -24.29 5.90 10.57
CA SER A 535 -24.91 7.20 10.35
C SER A 535 -24.06 8.08 9.42
N ILE A 536 -22.73 8.09 9.60
CA ILE A 536 -21.78 8.79 8.73
C ILE A 536 -21.91 8.29 7.28
N ARG A 537 -21.81 6.98 7.06
CA ARG A 537 -21.92 6.38 5.72
C ARG A 537 -23.28 6.66 5.06
N ARG A 538 -24.37 6.62 5.83
CA ARG A 538 -25.71 6.97 5.34
C ARG A 538 -25.83 8.46 4.99
N GLY A 539 -25.23 9.33 5.81
CA GLY A 539 -25.17 10.76 5.54
C GLY A 539 -24.46 11.05 4.22
N LEU A 540 -23.25 10.52 4.05
CA LEU A 540 -22.47 10.64 2.81
C LEU A 540 -23.27 10.13 1.58
N LEU A 541 -23.93 8.99 1.71
CA LEU A 541 -24.73 8.45 0.61
C LEU A 541 -25.90 9.39 0.26
N ARG A 542 -26.59 9.97 1.26
CA ARG A 542 -27.67 10.94 1.04
C ARG A 542 -27.16 12.21 0.35
N GLU A 543 -25.99 12.71 0.75
CA GLU A 543 -25.35 13.87 0.12
C GLU A 543 -25.04 13.58 -1.36
N MET A 544 -24.42 12.45 -1.65
CA MET A 544 -24.12 12.00 -3.02
C MET A 544 -25.40 11.88 -3.88
N LEU A 545 -26.47 11.29 -3.31
CA LEU A 545 -27.75 11.16 -4.01
C LEU A 545 -28.41 12.53 -4.27
N ARG A 546 -28.43 13.42 -3.26
CA ARG A 546 -28.96 14.78 -3.44
C ARG A 546 -28.23 15.51 -4.56
N GLN A 547 -26.90 15.48 -4.55
CA GLN A 547 -26.07 16.11 -5.57
C GLN A 547 -26.33 15.54 -6.98
N ARG A 548 -26.49 14.23 -7.09
CA ARG A 548 -26.79 13.59 -8.38
C ARG A 548 -28.15 14.01 -8.96
N PHE A 549 -29.14 14.25 -8.11
CA PHE A 549 -30.51 14.59 -8.55
C PHE A 549 -30.80 16.08 -8.54
N SER A 550 -29.95 16.94 -7.95
CA SER A 550 -30.17 18.39 -7.90
C SER A 550 -29.89 19.11 -9.22
N GLY A 551 -29.33 18.43 -10.21
CA GLY A 551 -29.04 19.01 -11.53
C GLY A 551 -28.03 20.17 -11.53
N GLN A 552 -27.43 20.51 -10.40
CA GLN A 552 -26.39 21.54 -10.35
C GLN A 552 -25.12 21.02 -11.02
N PRO A 553 -24.52 21.78 -11.96
CA PRO A 553 -23.23 21.39 -12.51
C PRO A 553 -22.21 21.29 -11.37
N SER A 554 -21.50 20.16 -11.29
CA SER A 554 -20.35 20.04 -10.41
C SER A 554 -19.47 21.27 -10.65
N ALA A 555 -19.05 21.95 -9.58
CA ALA A 555 -18.05 22.99 -9.69
C ALA A 555 -16.80 22.39 -10.35
N THR A 556 -16.72 22.54 -11.65
CA THR A 556 -15.55 22.12 -12.44
C THR A 556 -14.40 23.00 -11.93
N PRO A 557 -13.27 22.45 -11.50
CA PRO A 557 -12.09 23.26 -11.23
C PRO A 557 -11.80 24.03 -12.51
N THR A 558 -11.86 25.35 -12.46
CA THR A 558 -11.47 26.21 -13.56
C THR A 558 -10.01 25.90 -13.89
N THR A 559 -9.79 25.19 -14.98
CA THR A 559 -8.49 25.07 -15.61
C THR A 559 -8.00 26.50 -15.87
N PRO A 560 -6.80 26.91 -15.41
CA PRO A 560 -6.28 28.23 -15.75
C PRO A 560 -6.24 28.33 -17.27
N SER A 561 -6.96 29.29 -17.84
CA SER A 561 -6.96 29.58 -19.25
C SER A 561 -5.52 29.78 -19.68
N ARG A 562 -5.04 29.01 -20.66
CA ARG A 562 -3.84 29.33 -21.41
C ARG A 562 -4.04 30.73 -21.99
N ARG A 563 -3.40 31.74 -21.42
CA ARG A 563 -3.21 32.98 -22.14
C ARG A 563 -2.37 32.65 -23.37
N ALA A 564 -2.99 32.71 -24.54
CA ALA A 564 -2.28 32.88 -25.79
C ALA A 564 -1.54 34.22 -25.67
N GLY A 565 -0.23 34.16 -25.69
CA GLY A 565 0.63 35.30 -25.71
C GLY A 565 1.85 34.90 -26.53
N ALA A 566 2.05 35.62 -27.62
CA ALA A 566 3.00 35.50 -28.70
C ALA A 566 4.45 35.34 -28.26
#